data_43b663f5bf99ace8cd505d973105d347
#
_entry.id   43b663f5bf99ace8cd505d973105d347
#
_cell.length_a   1.000
_cell.length_b   1.000
_cell.length_c   1.000
_cell.angle_alpha   90.00
_cell.angle_beta   90.00
_cell.angle_gamma   90.00
#
_symmetry.space_group_name_H-M   'P 1'
#
loop_
_entity.id
_entity.type
_entity.pdbx_description
1 polymer ?
#
loop_
_entity_poly.entity_id
_entity_poly.type
_entity_poly.pdbx_seq_one_letter_code
_entity_poly.pdbx_strand_id
1 'polypeptide(L)'
;MGLSGSGKSTLVRCISRLIEPTSGTVKMDDVDVTKMSSKDLLELRRNKMSMVFQHFGLFPHRTVIENIGYGLEVRGTKKNIRLEKSMEVLKMVGLDGWQNNYPRELSGGMQQRVGLARALAVDPEILIFDEPFSALDPLIRREMQDELLKIQEKLQRTMVFITHDFLEAIKMGGHIAIMKDGEISQIGTPEEIVSNPKDQYVKDFCEDVPKYKVLSAGKVMRIECCAETKKQFEKKENCIEDNSKIETLIDQLSEGDQAYPVVCSSSGKLLGEIDRSIVMQSMKSKV
;
A
#
# COMPACT_ATOMS: atom_id res chain seq x y z
N MET A 1 9.96 0.19 -3.71
CA MET A 1 9.79 0.75 -5.07
C MET A 1 11.11 1.08 -5.74
N GLY A 2 11.15 1.50 -7.01
CA GLY A 2 12.36 1.88 -7.77
C GLY A 2 12.16 1.63 -9.28
N LEU A 3 13.07 2.10 -10.11
CA LEU A 3 13.02 1.94 -11.57
C LEU A 3 13.14 0.45 -11.99
N SER A 4 12.85 0.17 -13.26
CA SER A 4 13.05 -1.18 -13.82
C SER A 4 14.52 -1.58 -13.66
N GLY A 5 14.78 -2.84 -13.28
CA GLY A 5 16.13 -3.35 -13.04
C GLY A 5 16.72 -3.05 -11.66
N SER A 6 16.07 -2.26 -10.78
CA SER A 6 16.62 -1.94 -9.46
C SER A 6 16.65 -3.09 -8.44
N GLY A 7 16.23 -4.32 -8.82
CA GLY A 7 16.29 -5.50 -7.95
C GLY A 7 15.06 -5.80 -7.11
N LYS A 8 13.94 -5.05 -7.23
CA LYS A 8 12.72 -5.20 -6.43
C LYS A 8 12.16 -6.63 -6.40
N SER A 9 11.89 -7.20 -7.58
CA SER A 9 11.34 -8.56 -7.69
C SER A 9 12.33 -9.61 -7.17
N THR A 10 13.65 -9.40 -7.32
CA THR A 10 14.67 -10.27 -6.74
C THR A 10 14.61 -10.23 -5.22
N LEU A 11 14.56 -9.03 -4.62
CA LEU A 11 14.44 -8.87 -3.16
C LEU A 11 13.20 -9.60 -2.62
N VAL A 12 12.04 -9.41 -3.24
CA VAL A 12 10.80 -10.05 -2.81
C VAL A 12 10.85 -11.57 -2.96
N ARG A 13 11.49 -12.07 -4.02
CA ARG A 13 11.71 -13.52 -4.18
C ARG A 13 12.70 -14.06 -3.15
N CYS A 14 13.64 -13.27 -2.65
CA CYS A 14 14.48 -13.62 -1.51
C CYS A 14 13.67 -13.64 -0.20
N ILE A 15 12.73 -12.70 0.00
CA ILE A 15 11.84 -12.70 1.17
C ILE A 15 11.04 -14.01 1.27
N SER A 16 10.49 -14.48 0.16
CA SER A 16 9.78 -15.76 0.08
C SER A 16 10.71 -16.96 -0.12
N ARG A 17 12.03 -16.73 -0.18
CA ARG A 17 13.08 -17.73 -0.47
C ARG A 17 12.85 -18.53 -1.74
N LEU A 18 12.13 -17.93 -2.72
CA LEU A 18 12.07 -18.46 -4.10
C LEU A 18 13.44 -18.32 -4.80
N ILE A 19 14.21 -17.31 -4.37
CA ILE A 19 15.64 -17.16 -4.68
C ILE A 19 16.37 -17.22 -3.35
N GLU A 20 17.40 -18.06 -3.27
CA GLU A 20 18.23 -18.17 -2.08
C GLU A 20 19.11 -16.93 -1.95
N PRO A 21 19.04 -16.18 -0.83
CA PRO A 21 19.94 -15.04 -0.62
C PRO A 21 21.37 -15.52 -0.38
N THR A 22 22.34 -14.82 -0.96
CA THR A 22 23.77 -15.13 -0.78
C THR A 22 24.22 -14.93 0.67
N SER A 23 23.65 -13.93 1.35
CA SER A 23 23.93 -13.62 2.76
C SER A 23 22.79 -12.82 3.37
N GLY A 24 22.80 -12.65 4.68
CA GLY A 24 21.78 -11.94 5.43
C GLY A 24 20.70 -12.89 6.00
N THR A 25 19.68 -12.30 6.62
CA THR A 25 18.59 -13.03 7.27
C THR A 25 17.25 -12.45 6.87
N VAL A 26 16.25 -13.32 6.69
CA VAL A 26 14.84 -12.94 6.54
C VAL A 26 14.09 -13.49 7.74
N LYS A 27 13.51 -12.61 8.55
CA LYS A 27 12.70 -13.01 9.70
C LYS A 27 11.22 -12.78 9.43
N MET A 28 10.41 -13.75 9.80
CA MET A 28 8.96 -13.67 9.85
C MET A 28 8.54 -13.96 11.29
N ASP A 29 8.04 -12.97 11.98
CA ASP A 29 7.95 -12.95 13.44
C ASP A 29 9.37 -13.23 14.02
N ASP A 30 9.51 -14.23 14.86
CA ASP A 30 10.79 -14.61 15.46
C ASP A 30 11.52 -15.74 14.70
N VAL A 31 10.97 -16.18 13.56
CA VAL A 31 11.51 -17.31 12.80
C VAL A 31 12.38 -16.84 11.65
N ASP A 32 13.62 -17.33 11.60
CA ASP A 32 14.54 -17.07 10.49
C ASP A 32 14.23 -17.98 9.30
N VAL A 33 13.56 -17.41 8.29
CA VAL A 33 13.15 -18.11 7.07
C VAL A 33 14.37 -18.64 6.29
N THR A 34 15.53 -17.98 6.39
CA THR A 34 16.75 -18.40 5.65
C THR A 34 17.33 -19.71 6.17
N LYS A 35 17.00 -20.10 7.42
CA LYS A 35 17.49 -21.32 8.06
C LYS A 35 16.47 -22.47 8.05
N MET A 36 15.25 -22.23 7.53
CA MET A 36 14.23 -23.26 7.48
C MET A 36 14.64 -24.45 6.60
N SER A 37 14.21 -25.65 6.99
CA SER A 37 14.27 -26.82 6.12
C SER A 37 13.37 -26.63 4.88
N SER A 38 13.64 -27.33 3.79
CA SER A 38 12.80 -27.28 2.59
C SER A 38 11.33 -27.66 2.87
N LYS A 39 11.10 -28.55 3.83
CA LYS A 39 9.75 -28.96 4.26
C LYS A 39 9.05 -27.82 4.98
N ASP A 40 9.69 -27.21 5.96
CA ASP A 40 9.11 -26.10 6.75
C ASP A 40 8.87 -24.87 5.87
N LEU A 41 9.79 -24.58 4.94
CA LEU A 41 9.64 -23.51 3.97
C LEU A 41 8.45 -23.74 3.02
N LEU A 42 8.22 -24.99 2.62
CA LEU A 42 7.05 -25.35 1.79
C LEU A 42 5.75 -25.12 2.57
N GLU A 43 5.71 -25.51 3.85
CA GLU A 43 4.55 -25.27 4.73
C GLU A 43 4.34 -23.78 5.00
N LEU A 44 5.41 -22.99 5.22
CA LEU A 44 5.34 -21.55 5.34
C LEU A 44 4.68 -20.92 4.10
N ARG A 45 5.18 -21.25 2.90
CA ARG A 45 4.63 -20.72 1.64
C ARG A 45 3.19 -21.15 1.40
N ARG A 46 2.82 -22.38 1.75
CA ARG A 46 1.45 -22.88 1.59
C ARG A 46 0.46 -22.19 2.53
N ASN A 47 0.87 -21.91 3.77
CA ASN A 47 -0.06 -21.54 4.82
C ASN A 47 -0.01 -20.06 5.20
N LYS A 48 1.14 -19.41 5.07
CA LYS A 48 1.36 -18.06 5.60
C LYS A 48 1.61 -17.00 4.54
N MET A 49 2.00 -17.37 3.33
CA MET A 49 2.35 -16.43 2.28
C MET A 49 1.52 -16.66 1.02
N SER A 50 1.11 -15.57 0.37
CA SER A 50 0.54 -15.61 -0.97
C SER A 50 1.11 -14.52 -1.84
N MET A 51 1.16 -14.75 -3.15
CA MET A 51 1.73 -13.82 -4.10
C MET A 51 0.74 -13.51 -5.23
N VAL A 52 0.58 -12.24 -5.53
CA VAL A 52 -0.15 -11.71 -6.69
C VAL A 52 0.86 -11.22 -7.71
N PHE A 53 0.79 -11.74 -8.92
CA PHE A 53 1.76 -11.53 -9.99
C PHE A 53 1.34 -10.42 -10.96
N GLN A 54 2.30 -9.79 -11.59
CA GLN A 54 2.13 -8.74 -12.61
C GLN A 54 1.23 -9.17 -13.79
N HIS A 55 1.37 -10.41 -14.27
CA HIS A 55 0.61 -10.98 -15.39
C HIS A 55 -0.47 -11.95 -14.91
N PHE A 56 -1.14 -11.63 -13.81
CA PHE A 56 -2.24 -12.39 -13.19
C PHE A 56 -1.89 -13.84 -12.81
N GLY A 57 -1.06 -14.55 -13.56
CA GLY A 57 -0.61 -15.91 -13.30
C GLY A 57 -1.76 -16.94 -13.22
N LEU A 58 -2.87 -16.68 -13.92
CA LEU A 58 -4.03 -17.56 -13.91
C LEU A 58 -3.80 -18.80 -14.78
N PHE A 59 -4.40 -19.92 -14.39
CA PHE A 59 -4.42 -21.15 -15.17
C PHE A 59 -5.48 -21.03 -16.28
N PRO A 60 -5.10 -20.95 -17.57
CA PRO A 60 -6.04 -20.68 -18.65
C PRO A 60 -7.04 -21.81 -18.91
N HIS A 61 -6.71 -23.02 -18.48
CA HIS A 61 -7.52 -24.23 -18.61
C HIS A 61 -8.43 -24.51 -17.40
N ARG A 62 -8.40 -23.65 -16.38
CA ARG A 62 -9.25 -23.71 -15.18
C ARG A 62 -10.26 -22.56 -15.19
N THR A 63 -11.44 -22.83 -14.67
CA THR A 63 -12.45 -21.78 -14.44
C THR A 63 -12.00 -20.79 -13.36
N VAL A 64 -12.72 -19.69 -13.24
CA VAL A 64 -12.49 -18.66 -12.18
C VAL A 64 -12.49 -19.30 -10.80
N ILE A 65 -13.53 -20.08 -10.47
CA ILE A 65 -13.64 -20.71 -9.15
C ILE A 65 -12.53 -21.73 -8.89
N GLU A 66 -12.09 -22.45 -9.90
CA GLU A 66 -10.98 -23.39 -9.80
C GLU A 66 -9.62 -22.68 -9.65
N ASN A 67 -9.44 -21.52 -10.30
CA ASN A 67 -8.28 -20.66 -10.09
C ASN A 67 -8.22 -20.17 -8.66
N ILE A 68 -9.32 -19.64 -8.12
CA ILE A 68 -9.41 -19.15 -6.74
C ILE A 68 -9.12 -20.27 -5.74
N GLY A 69 -9.72 -21.45 -5.96
CA GLY A 69 -9.58 -22.59 -5.07
C GLY A 69 -8.25 -23.35 -5.15
N TYR A 70 -7.36 -22.99 -6.09
CA TYR A 70 -6.14 -23.76 -6.35
C TYR A 70 -5.22 -23.87 -5.12
N GLY A 71 -5.00 -22.81 -4.39
CA GLY A 71 -4.17 -22.84 -3.19
C GLY A 71 -4.74 -23.77 -2.11
N LEU A 72 -6.05 -23.79 -1.94
CA LEU A 72 -6.75 -24.71 -1.04
C LEU A 72 -6.66 -26.18 -1.53
N GLU A 73 -6.65 -26.39 -2.86
CA GLU A 73 -6.45 -27.70 -3.46
C GLU A 73 -5.06 -28.25 -3.11
N VAL A 74 -4.02 -27.44 -3.28
CA VAL A 74 -2.63 -27.79 -2.93
C VAL A 74 -2.47 -28.09 -1.44
N ARG A 75 -3.29 -27.48 -0.57
CA ARG A 75 -3.36 -27.79 0.87
C ARG A 75 -4.11 -29.10 1.19
N GLY A 76 -4.73 -29.75 0.19
CA GLY A 76 -5.55 -30.94 0.40
C GLY A 76 -6.93 -30.66 1.01
N THR A 77 -7.43 -29.43 0.94
CA THR A 77 -8.76 -29.06 1.46
C THR A 77 -9.85 -29.80 0.71
N LYS A 78 -10.82 -30.38 1.42
CA LYS A 78 -11.96 -31.09 0.83
C LYS A 78 -12.72 -30.21 -0.16
N LYS A 79 -13.19 -30.82 -1.29
CA LYS A 79 -13.78 -30.10 -2.42
C LYS A 79 -14.94 -29.18 -2.02
N ASN A 80 -15.84 -29.63 -1.14
CA ASN A 80 -16.98 -28.83 -0.69
C ASN A 80 -16.54 -27.57 0.08
N ILE A 81 -15.59 -27.68 1.04
CA ILE A 81 -15.05 -26.57 1.82
C ILE A 81 -14.28 -25.60 0.90
N ARG A 82 -13.51 -26.15 -0.05
CA ARG A 82 -12.78 -25.37 -1.04
C ARG A 82 -13.72 -24.52 -1.89
N LEU A 83 -14.81 -25.12 -2.37
CA LEU A 83 -15.79 -24.44 -3.20
C LEU A 83 -16.49 -23.31 -2.41
N GLU A 84 -16.92 -23.59 -1.19
CA GLU A 84 -17.56 -22.62 -0.29
C GLU A 84 -16.66 -21.41 -0.05
N LYS A 85 -15.41 -21.62 0.40
CA LYS A 85 -14.43 -20.54 0.61
C LYS A 85 -14.11 -19.77 -0.67
N SER A 86 -14.00 -20.47 -1.80
CA SER A 86 -13.73 -19.82 -3.08
C SER A 86 -14.89 -18.95 -3.53
N MET A 87 -16.14 -19.35 -3.28
CA MET A 87 -17.33 -18.54 -3.57
C MET A 87 -17.42 -17.31 -2.66
N GLU A 88 -17.07 -17.44 -1.37
CA GLU A 88 -17.02 -16.32 -0.44
C GLU A 88 -16.04 -15.23 -0.92
N VAL A 89 -14.82 -15.63 -1.28
CA VAL A 89 -13.78 -14.70 -1.75
C VAL A 89 -14.11 -14.14 -3.14
N LEU A 90 -14.73 -14.95 -4.03
CA LEU A 90 -15.22 -14.48 -5.33
C LEU A 90 -16.19 -13.31 -5.18
N LYS A 91 -17.13 -13.40 -4.23
CA LYS A 91 -18.07 -12.31 -3.91
C LYS A 91 -17.36 -11.09 -3.30
N MET A 92 -16.37 -11.34 -2.43
CA MET A 92 -15.58 -10.27 -1.80
C MET A 92 -14.88 -9.38 -2.83
N VAL A 93 -14.41 -9.95 -3.94
CA VAL A 93 -13.76 -9.21 -5.03
C VAL A 93 -14.74 -8.78 -6.14
N GLY A 94 -16.04 -8.85 -5.91
CA GLY A 94 -17.06 -8.36 -6.83
C GLY A 94 -17.19 -9.13 -8.14
N LEU A 95 -16.91 -10.44 -8.15
CA LEU A 95 -17.00 -11.31 -9.32
C LEU A 95 -18.15 -12.33 -9.23
N ASP A 96 -19.19 -12.05 -8.44
CA ASP A 96 -20.36 -12.92 -8.35
C ASP A 96 -21.00 -13.14 -9.74
N GLY A 97 -21.35 -14.39 -10.06
CA GLY A 97 -21.86 -14.78 -11.38
C GLY A 97 -20.78 -15.26 -12.37
N TRP A 98 -19.48 -15.00 -12.12
CA TRP A 98 -18.38 -15.34 -13.05
C TRP A 98 -17.65 -16.64 -12.71
N GLN A 99 -18.13 -17.42 -11.73
CA GLN A 99 -17.46 -18.61 -11.20
C GLN A 99 -17.11 -19.67 -12.25
N ASN A 100 -17.93 -19.83 -13.28
CA ASN A 100 -17.79 -20.85 -14.30
C ASN A 100 -17.06 -20.39 -15.57
N ASN A 101 -16.72 -19.11 -15.66
CA ASN A 101 -16.01 -18.54 -16.80
C ASN A 101 -14.53 -18.89 -16.76
N TYR A 102 -13.88 -18.84 -17.91
CA TYR A 102 -12.44 -19.02 -18.06
C TYR A 102 -11.73 -17.66 -18.10
N PRO A 103 -10.42 -17.57 -17.76
CA PRO A 103 -9.66 -16.32 -17.78
C PRO A 103 -9.75 -15.54 -19.10
N ARG A 104 -9.80 -16.22 -20.24
CA ARG A 104 -9.90 -15.59 -21.57
C ARG A 104 -11.22 -14.83 -21.80
N GLU A 105 -12.24 -15.08 -21.00
CA GLU A 105 -13.56 -14.43 -21.08
C GLU A 105 -13.66 -13.19 -20.19
N LEU A 106 -12.56 -12.87 -19.45
CA LEU A 106 -12.51 -11.79 -18.48
C LEU A 106 -11.68 -10.61 -19.01
N SER A 107 -12.08 -9.40 -18.62
CA SER A 107 -11.22 -8.21 -18.77
C SER A 107 -9.95 -8.31 -17.92
N GLY A 108 -8.92 -7.51 -18.21
CA GLY A 108 -7.69 -7.47 -17.42
C GLY A 108 -7.92 -7.18 -15.93
N GLY A 109 -8.82 -6.23 -15.63
CA GLY A 109 -9.22 -5.93 -14.24
C GLY A 109 -9.90 -7.10 -13.55
N MET A 110 -10.78 -7.83 -14.25
CA MET A 110 -11.41 -9.03 -13.71
C MET A 110 -10.39 -10.15 -13.48
N GLN A 111 -9.43 -10.34 -14.39
CA GLN A 111 -8.34 -11.31 -14.20
C GLN A 111 -7.49 -10.96 -12.97
N GLN A 112 -7.22 -9.68 -12.75
CA GLN A 112 -6.52 -9.22 -11.55
C GLN A 112 -7.30 -9.51 -10.28
N ARG A 113 -8.61 -9.28 -10.27
CA ARG A 113 -9.51 -9.66 -9.16
C ARG A 113 -9.48 -11.16 -8.88
N VAL A 114 -9.45 -12.01 -9.91
CA VAL A 114 -9.30 -13.47 -9.75
C VAL A 114 -7.93 -13.80 -9.12
N GLY A 115 -6.86 -13.16 -9.57
CA GLY A 115 -5.52 -13.31 -8.99
C GLY A 115 -5.47 -12.94 -7.51
N LEU A 116 -6.10 -11.80 -7.16
CA LEU A 116 -6.24 -11.35 -5.78
C LEU A 116 -7.09 -12.34 -4.95
N ALA A 117 -8.24 -12.76 -5.47
CA ALA A 117 -9.11 -13.74 -4.82
C ALA A 117 -8.40 -15.06 -4.55
N ARG A 118 -7.60 -15.56 -5.50
CA ARG A 118 -6.78 -16.76 -5.33
C ARG A 118 -5.78 -16.60 -4.18
N ALA A 119 -5.15 -15.42 -4.08
CA ALA A 119 -4.21 -15.13 -3.00
C ALA A 119 -4.91 -15.05 -1.63
N LEU A 120 -6.11 -14.49 -1.58
CA LEU A 120 -6.90 -14.35 -0.35
C LEU A 120 -7.57 -15.66 0.11
N ALA A 121 -7.93 -16.56 -0.82
CA ALA A 121 -8.67 -17.78 -0.50
C ALA A 121 -7.96 -18.70 0.50
N VAL A 122 -6.64 -18.63 0.56
CA VAL A 122 -5.82 -19.39 1.50
C VAL A 122 -5.65 -18.71 2.86
N ASP A 123 -6.24 -17.55 3.07
CA ASP A 123 -6.14 -16.73 4.29
C ASP A 123 -4.69 -16.55 4.78
N PRO A 124 -3.82 -15.91 3.98
CA PRO A 124 -2.41 -15.77 4.31
C PRO A 124 -2.18 -14.68 5.36
N GLU A 125 -1.09 -14.81 6.13
CA GLU A 125 -0.60 -13.75 7.04
C GLU A 125 0.13 -12.64 6.27
N ILE A 126 0.80 -13.01 5.15
CA ILE A 126 1.57 -12.09 4.30
C ILE A 126 1.09 -12.18 2.86
N LEU A 127 0.74 -11.04 2.28
CA LEU A 127 0.42 -10.86 0.87
C LEU A 127 1.57 -10.13 0.17
N ILE A 128 2.07 -10.72 -0.90
CA ILE A 128 3.14 -10.15 -1.72
C ILE A 128 2.56 -9.76 -3.07
N PHE A 129 2.77 -8.51 -3.48
CA PHE A 129 2.31 -7.96 -4.74
C PHE A 129 3.51 -7.56 -5.59
N ASP A 130 3.70 -8.21 -6.74
CA ASP A 130 4.77 -7.89 -7.69
C ASP A 130 4.17 -7.12 -8.89
N GLU A 131 4.19 -5.78 -8.83
CA GLU A 131 3.65 -4.84 -9.80
C GLU A 131 2.20 -5.18 -10.24
N PRO A 132 1.26 -5.37 -9.32
CA PRO A 132 -0.04 -5.99 -9.61
C PRO A 132 -0.91 -5.16 -10.55
N PHE A 133 -0.68 -3.85 -10.66
CA PHE A 133 -1.53 -2.95 -11.44
C PHE A 133 -0.88 -2.40 -12.72
N SER A 134 0.36 -2.82 -13.03
CA SER A 134 1.11 -2.30 -14.17
C SER A 134 0.47 -2.60 -15.53
N ALA A 135 -0.27 -3.71 -15.64
CA ALA A 135 -0.96 -4.14 -16.87
C ALA A 135 -2.38 -3.58 -17.03
N LEU A 136 -2.85 -2.74 -16.08
CA LEU A 136 -4.20 -2.18 -16.09
C LEU A 136 -4.21 -0.74 -16.64
N ASP A 137 -5.32 -0.38 -17.29
CA ASP A 137 -5.57 1.00 -17.66
C ASP A 137 -5.75 1.91 -16.42
N PRO A 138 -5.56 3.24 -16.55
CA PRO A 138 -5.53 4.14 -15.40
C PRO A 138 -6.81 4.16 -14.56
N LEU A 139 -7.99 3.96 -15.18
CA LEU A 139 -9.26 3.99 -14.46
C LEU A 139 -9.42 2.73 -13.60
N ILE A 140 -9.28 1.57 -14.23
CA ILE A 140 -9.36 0.26 -13.55
C ILE A 140 -8.28 0.14 -12.47
N ARG A 141 -7.07 0.67 -12.72
CA ARG A 141 -5.99 0.71 -11.72
C ARG A 141 -6.42 1.43 -10.45
N ARG A 142 -7.04 2.61 -10.56
CA ARG A 142 -7.55 3.37 -9.39
C ARG A 142 -8.60 2.59 -8.62
N GLU A 143 -9.57 2.02 -9.32
CA GLU A 143 -10.62 1.20 -8.71
C GLU A 143 -10.04 0.01 -7.95
N MET A 144 -9.08 -0.70 -8.55
CA MET A 144 -8.42 -1.85 -7.93
C MET A 144 -7.59 -1.46 -6.70
N GLN A 145 -6.92 -0.32 -6.72
CA GLN A 145 -6.21 0.23 -5.56
C GLN A 145 -7.16 0.53 -4.41
N ASP A 146 -8.28 1.21 -4.68
CA ASP A 146 -9.29 1.56 -3.67
C ASP A 146 -9.93 0.31 -3.08
N GLU A 147 -10.18 -0.70 -3.89
CA GLU A 147 -10.70 -1.99 -3.45
C GLU A 147 -9.71 -2.75 -2.56
N LEU A 148 -8.42 -2.76 -2.96
CA LEU A 148 -7.38 -3.41 -2.16
C LEU A 148 -7.20 -2.73 -0.80
N LEU A 149 -7.30 -1.40 -0.72
CA LEU A 149 -7.26 -0.67 0.55
C LEU A 149 -8.45 -1.05 1.45
N LYS A 150 -9.67 -1.13 0.92
CA LYS A 150 -10.85 -1.58 1.67
C LYS A 150 -10.70 -3.03 2.19
N ILE A 151 -10.08 -3.90 1.41
CA ILE A 151 -9.78 -5.28 1.82
C ILE A 151 -8.73 -5.26 2.94
N GLN A 152 -7.68 -4.44 2.80
CA GLN A 152 -6.63 -4.30 3.82
C GLN A 152 -7.18 -3.78 5.16
N GLU A 153 -8.06 -2.80 5.15
CA GLU A 153 -8.72 -2.28 6.34
C GLU A 153 -9.50 -3.37 7.10
N LYS A 154 -10.12 -4.30 6.38
CA LYS A 154 -10.88 -5.40 6.97
C LYS A 154 -9.99 -6.53 7.46
N LEU A 155 -8.95 -6.89 6.70
CA LEU A 155 -8.14 -8.07 6.96
C LEU A 155 -6.94 -7.80 7.86
N GLN A 156 -6.41 -6.56 7.87
CA GLN A 156 -5.25 -6.14 8.68
C GLN A 156 -4.03 -7.07 8.52
N ARG A 157 -3.77 -7.50 7.26
CA ARG A 157 -2.65 -8.41 6.93
C ARG A 157 -1.40 -7.62 6.56
N THR A 158 -0.23 -8.23 6.76
CA THR A 158 1.02 -7.65 6.26
C THR A 158 1.06 -7.71 4.74
N MET A 159 1.25 -6.56 4.09
CA MET A 159 1.39 -6.47 2.64
C MET A 159 2.78 -5.98 2.25
N VAL A 160 3.43 -6.71 1.34
CA VAL A 160 4.67 -6.27 0.67
C VAL A 160 4.32 -5.95 -0.77
N PHE A 161 4.47 -4.68 -1.14
CA PHE A 161 3.99 -4.17 -2.42
C PHE A 161 5.14 -3.64 -3.27
N ILE A 162 5.32 -4.20 -4.47
CA ILE A 162 6.28 -3.70 -5.46
C ILE A 162 5.58 -2.84 -6.47
N THR A 163 6.11 -1.65 -6.70
CA THR A 163 5.71 -0.75 -7.78
C THR A 163 6.88 0.10 -8.24
N HIS A 164 6.80 0.63 -9.45
CA HIS A 164 7.66 1.69 -9.97
C HIS A 164 6.97 3.07 -9.94
N ASP A 165 5.67 3.12 -9.61
CA ASP A 165 4.88 4.34 -9.49
C ASP A 165 4.91 4.85 -8.05
N PHE A 166 5.44 6.06 -7.86
CA PHE A 166 5.59 6.63 -6.52
C PHE A 166 4.25 7.06 -5.90
N LEU A 167 3.29 7.53 -6.69
CA LEU A 167 1.95 7.85 -6.19
C LEU A 167 1.22 6.61 -5.71
N GLU A 168 1.43 5.48 -6.39
CA GLU A 168 0.94 4.19 -5.94
C GLU A 168 1.58 3.76 -4.62
N ALA A 169 2.92 3.90 -4.50
CA ALA A 169 3.63 3.60 -3.25
C ALA A 169 3.14 4.45 -2.07
N ILE A 170 2.88 5.75 -2.29
CA ILE A 170 2.30 6.67 -1.29
C ILE A 170 0.91 6.22 -0.86
N LYS A 171 0.07 5.83 -1.82
CA LYS A 171 -1.31 5.45 -1.58
C LYS A 171 -1.44 4.13 -0.82
N MET A 172 -0.56 3.16 -1.14
CA MET A 172 -0.64 1.79 -0.64
C MET A 172 0.23 1.53 0.59
N GLY A 173 1.34 2.27 0.77
CA GLY A 173 2.36 1.94 1.74
C GLY A 173 2.38 2.84 2.97
N GLY A 174 2.36 2.24 4.17
CA GLY A 174 2.70 2.94 5.42
C GLY A 174 4.21 3.25 5.51
N HIS A 175 5.05 2.40 4.91
CA HIS A 175 6.50 2.62 4.75
C HIS A 175 6.90 2.30 3.33
N ILE A 176 7.83 3.08 2.79
CA ILE A 176 8.35 2.92 1.44
C ILE A 176 9.86 2.69 1.51
N ALA A 177 10.35 1.66 0.82
CA ALA A 177 11.76 1.45 0.56
C ALA A 177 12.05 1.77 -0.91
N ILE A 178 12.94 2.73 -1.17
CA ILE A 178 13.37 3.11 -2.53
C ILE A 178 14.65 2.35 -2.86
N MET A 179 14.62 1.60 -3.95
CA MET A 179 15.74 0.79 -4.43
C MET A 179 16.36 1.38 -5.69
N LYS A 180 17.70 1.35 -5.72
CA LYS A 180 18.54 1.72 -6.86
C LYS A 180 19.69 0.71 -6.99
N ASP A 181 19.90 0.17 -8.16
CA ASP A 181 21.05 -0.70 -8.50
C ASP A 181 21.30 -1.85 -7.51
N GLY A 182 20.21 -2.46 -6.99
CA GLY A 182 20.28 -3.57 -6.03
C GLY A 182 20.41 -3.15 -4.56
N GLU A 183 20.52 -1.86 -4.28
CA GLU A 183 20.65 -1.31 -2.93
C GLU A 183 19.40 -0.53 -2.50
N ILE A 184 19.19 -0.40 -1.21
CA ILE A 184 18.15 0.46 -0.64
C ILE A 184 18.74 1.85 -0.43
N SER A 185 18.27 2.84 -1.21
CA SER A 185 18.70 4.24 -1.09
C SER A 185 18.09 4.89 0.15
N GLN A 186 16.78 4.76 0.34
CA GLN A 186 16.07 5.32 1.49
C GLN A 186 14.89 4.44 1.92
N ILE A 187 14.62 4.41 3.22
CA ILE A 187 13.40 3.86 3.82
C ILE A 187 12.77 4.93 4.70
N GLY A 188 11.46 5.05 4.66
CA GLY A 188 10.70 5.95 5.52
C GLY A 188 9.21 5.92 5.22
N THR A 189 8.45 6.69 5.98
CA THR A 189 7.06 6.98 5.64
C THR A 189 6.99 7.82 4.36
N PRO A 190 5.86 7.84 3.64
CA PRO A 190 5.68 8.72 2.47
C PRO A 190 6.07 10.18 2.78
N GLU A 191 5.66 10.68 3.95
CA GLU A 191 5.93 12.04 4.39
C GLU A 191 7.42 12.32 4.64
N GLU A 192 8.13 11.40 5.28
CA GLU A 192 9.56 11.51 5.52
C GLU A 192 10.36 11.54 4.22
N ILE A 193 9.99 10.69 3.25
CA ILE A 193 10.67 10.62 1.96
C ILE A 193 10.46 11.90 1.16
N VAL A 194 9.23 12.43 1.12
CA VAL A 194 8.90 13.65 0.38
C VAL A 194 9.48 14.90 1.05
N SER A 195 9.52 14.94 2.40
CA SER A 195 10.05 16.07 3.14
C SER A 195 11.58 16.12 3.15
N ASN A 196 12.23 14.98 3.23
CA ASN A 196 13.67 14.85 3.43
C ASN A 196 14.27 13.78 2.49
N PRO A 197 14.30 14.01 1.17
CA PRO A 197 14.92 13.08 0.23
C PRO A 197 16.43 12.98 0.49
N LYS A 198 16.95 11.76 0.63
CA LYS A 198 18.34 11.48 1.00
C LYS A 198 19.34 11.88 -0.08
N ASP A 199 18.96 11.70 -1.33
CA ASP A 199 19.82 11.94 -2.49
C ASP A 199 19.00 12.46 -3.69
N GLN A 200 19.69 12.82 -4.78
CA GLN A 200 19.05 13.34 -5.99
C GLN A 200 18.11 12.31 -6.63
N TYR A 201 18.45 11.01 -6.58
CA TYR A 201 17.62 9.96 -7.12
C TYR A 201 16.26 9.86 -6.42
N VAL A 202 16.25 9.94 -5.09
CA VAL A 202 15.01 9.99 -4.31
C VAL A 202 14.23 11.27 -4.58
N LYS A 203 14.94 12.39 -4.71
CA LYS A 203 14.34 13.69 -5.03
C LYS A 203 13.61 13.66 -6.37
N ASP A 204 14.20 13.04 -7.40
CA ASP A 204 13.59 12.91 -8.72
C ASP A 204 12.26 12.14 -8.67
N PHE A 205 12.12 11.12 -7.81
CA PHE A 205 10.83 10.45 -7.57
C PHE A 205 9.79 11.35 -6.92
N CYS A 206 10.23 12.30 -6.09
CA CYS A 206 9.34 13.19 -5.35
C CYS A 206 8.90 14.41 -6.17
N GLU A 207 9.56 14.71 -7.31
CA GLU A 207 9.38 15.96 -8.06
C GLU A 207 7.93 16.17 -8.53
N ASP A 208 7.29 15.11 -9.02
CA ASP A 208 5.91 15.16 -9.54
C ASP A 208 4.83 14.91 -8.47
N VAL A 209 5.23 14.71 -7.21
CA VAL A 209 4.27 14.42 -6.14
C VAL A 209 3.60 15.69 -5.64
N PRO A 210 2.27 15.76 -5.68
CA PRO A 210 1.54 16.83 -5.04
C PRO A 210 1.72 16.78 -3.52
N LYS A 211 2.53 17.69 -2.98
CA LYS A 211 2.91 17.69 -1.55
C LYS A 211 1.71 17.68 -0.61
N TYR A 212 0.63 18.37 -0.97
CA TYR A 212 -0.60 18.41 -0.16
C TYR A 212 -1.26 17.05 0.06
N LYS A 213 -1.00 16.06 -0.81
CA LYS A 213 -1.49 14.68 -0.64
C LYS A 213 -0.73 13.87 0.40
N VAL A 214 0.48 14.30 0.71
CA VAL A 214 1.42 13.52 1.51
C VAL A 214 1.68 14.19 2.86
N LEU A 215 1.86 15.50 2.86
CA LEU A 215 2.22 16.27 4.04
C LEU A 215 1.04 16.42 5.01
N SER A 216 1.36 16.39 6.29
CA SER A 216 0.44 16.69 7.39
C SER A 216 0.50 18.17 7.82
N ALA A 217 -0.51 18.61 8.56
CA ALA A 217 -0.57 19.98 9.11
C ALA A 217 0.66 20.31 9.94
N GLY A 218 1.14 19.37 10.75
CA GLY A 218 2.32 19.55 11.60
C GLY A 218 3.62 19.81 10.84
N LYS A 219 3.72 19.38 9.56
CA LYS A 219 4.92 19.59 8.73
C LYS A 219 4.94 20.93 8.00
N VAL A 220 3.78 21.50 7.74
CA VAL A 220 3.66 22.75 6.97
C VAL A 220 3.27 23.95 7.83
N MET A 221 2.77 23.73 9.04
CA MET A 221 2.34 24.79 9.97
C MET A 221 3.41 25.83 10.21
N ARG A 222 2.99 27.06 10.57
CA ARG A 222 3.84 28.09 11.13
C ARG A 222 3.92 27.88 12.64
N ILE A 223 5.13 27.92 13.22
CA ILE A 223 5.35 27.69 14.66
C ILE A 223 4.84 28.88 15.50
N GLU A 224 4.99 30.11 14.97
CA GLU A 224 4.49 31.32 15.63
C GLU A 224 2.98 31.45 15.39
N CYS A 225 2.21 31.50 16.48
CA CYS A 225 0.76 31.67 16.43
C CYS A 225 0.35 33.12 16.67
N CYS A 226 -0.59 33.64 15.90
CA CYS A 226 -1.20 34.92 16.14
C CYS A 226 -2.06 34.95 17.42
N ALA A 227 -2.46 36.13 17.89
CA ALA A 227 -3.28 36.27 19.11
C ALA A 227 -4.67 35.63 18.97
N GLU A 228 -5.23 35.66 17.77
CA GLU A 228 -6.54 35.10 17.49
C GLU A 228 -6.50 33.56 17.55
N THR A 229 -5.49 32.94 16.95
CA THR A 229 -5.27 31.48 17.00
C THR A 229 -5.08 30.99 18.44
N LYS A 230 -4.34 31.74 19.29
CA LYS A 230 -4.20 31.39 20.70
C LYS A 230 -5.50 31.45 21.47
N LYS A 231 -6.38 32.44 21.19
CA LYS A 231 -7.73 32.55 21.81
C LYS A 231 -8.64 31.40 21.35
N GLN A 232 -8.56 30.98 20.08
CA GLN A 232 -9.32 29.83 19.57
C GLN A 232 -8.86 28.53 20.26
N PHE A 233 -7.54 28.35 20.42
CA PHE A 233 -7.00 27.21 21.15
C PHE A 233 -7.49 27.16 22.60
N GLU A 234 -7.51 28.28 23.33
CA GLU A 234 -8.03 28.35 24.70
C GLU A 234 -9.50 27.94 24.79
N LYS A 235 -10.30 28.26 23.77
CA LYS A 235 -11.71 27.85 23.66
C LYS A 235 -11.89 26.45 23.09
N LYS A 236 -10.83 25.78 22.62
CA LYS A 236 -10.86 24.51 21.88
C LYS A 236 -11.71 24.55 20.61
N GLU A 237 -11.77 25.69 19.95
CA GLU A 237 -12.51 25.91 18.73
C GLU A 237 -11.64 25.61 17.50
N ASN A 238 -12.13 24.80 16.57
CA ASN A 238 -11.53 24.54 15.25
C ASN A 238 -10.05 24.11 15.27
N CYS A 239 -9.65 23.36 16.29
CA CYS A 239 -8.29 22.83 16.36
C CYS A 239 -8.08 21.73 15.33
N ILE A 240 -6.94 21.77 14.65
CA ILE A 240 -6.49 20.78 13.65
C ILE A 240 -5.40 19.94 14.28
N GLU A 241 -5.48 18.63 14.17
CA GLU A 241 -4.43 17.73 14.64
C GLU A 241 -3.21 17.75 13.72
N ASP A 242 -2.02 17.64 14.30
CA ASP A 242 -0.73 17.70 13.60
C ASP A 242 -0.58 16.61 12.52
N ASN A 243 -1.22 15.44 12.70
CA ASN A 243 -1.20 14.33 11.77
C ASN A 243 -2.27 14.42 10.65
N SER A 244 -3.15 15.44 10.69
CA SER A 244 -4.18 15.64 9.66
C SER A 244 -3.53 15.94 8.31
N LYS A 245 -3.94 15.20 7.26
CA LYS A 245 -3.44 15.42 5.90
C LYS A 245 -3.93 16.75 5.34
N ILE A 246 -3.05 17.48 4.64
CA ILE A 246 -3.40 18.76 4.01
C ILE A 246 -4.56 18.59 3.02
N GLU A 247 -4.59 17.49 2.26
CA GLU A 247 -5.66 17.18 1.32
C GLU A 247 -7.06 17.21 1.96
N THR A 248 -7.19 16.71 3.19
CA THR A 248 -8.48 16.69 3.91
C THR A 248 -8.87 18.04 4.49
N LEU A 249 -7.93 18.97 4.59
CA LEU A 249 -8.12 20.30 5.15
C LEU A 249 -8.40 21.38 4.08
N ILE A 250 -8.22 21.05 2.78
CA ILE A 250 -8.34 22.01 1.69
C ILE A 250 -9.69 22.73 1.71
N ASP A 251 -10.79 21.98 1.84
CA ASP A 251 -12.15 22.55 1.83
C ASP A 251 -12.34 23.48 3.04
N GLN A 252 -11.97 23.02 4.23
CA GLN A 252 -12.08 23.81 5.47
C GLN A 252 -11.24 25.10 5.41
N LEU A 253 -10.04 25.04 4.84
CA LEU A 253 -9.11 26.18 4.76
C LEU A 253 -9.37 27.07 3.55
N SER A 254 -10.23 26.67 2.61
CA SER A 254 -10.60 27.45 1.43
C SER A 254 -11.66 28.52 1.70
N GLU A 255 -12.46 28.37 2.76
CA GLU A 255 -13.62 29.22 3.06
C GLU A 255 -13.27 30.57 3.72
N GLY A 256 -11.98 30.91 3.89
CA GLY A 256 -11.55 32.19 4.45
C GLY A 256 -10.04 32.31 4.64
N ASP A 257 -9.61 33.49 5.10
CA ASP A 257 -8.18 33.75 5.41
C ASP A 257 -7.88 33.53 6.92
N GLN A 258 -8.77 32.84 7.63
CA GLN A 258 -8.62 32.56 9.04
C GLN A 258 -7.49 31.53 9.26
N ALA A 259 -6.63 31.76 10.27
CA ALA A 259 -5.67 30.77 10.74
C ALA A 259 -6.33 29.84 11.77
N TYR A 260 -5.93 28.59 11.78
CA TYR A 260 -6.41 27.54 12.67
C TYR A 260 -5.30 27.01 13.55
N PRO A 261 -5.55 26.78 14.86
CA PRO A 261 -4.55 26.20 15.76
C PRO A 261 -4.25 24.74 15.37
N VAL A 262 -2.96 24.40 15.26
CA VAL A 262 -2.47 23.03 15.08
C VAL A 262 -2.03 22.49 16.42
N VAL A 263 -2.61 21.36 16.82
CA VAL A 263 -2.39 20.71 18.11
C VAL A 263 -1.75 19.34 17.95
N CYS A 264 -0.93 18.95 18.91
CA CYS A 264 -0.38 17.62 18.97
C CYS A 264 -1.49 16.58 19.22
N SER A 265 -1.66 15.62 18.33
CA SER A 265 -2.69 14.57 18.39
C SER A 265 -2.61 13.72 19.66
N SER A 266 -1.39 13.52 20.21
CA SER A 266 -1.18 12.69 21.41
C SER A 266 -1.34 13.46 22.72
N SER A 267 -1.03 14.77 22.77
CA SER A 267 -0.98 15.57 24.01
C SER A 267 -1.98 16.74 24.03
N GLY A 268 -2.59 17.07 22.91
CA GLY A 268 -3.47 18.24 22.75
C GLY A 268 -2.75 19.60 22.92
N LYS A 269 -1.41 19.61 22.93
CA LYS A 269 -0.61 20.84 23.09
C LYS A 269 -0.60 21.63 21.78
N LEU A 270 -0.72 22.96 21.87
CA LEU A 270 -0.56 23.85 20.72
C LEU A 270 0.85 23.77 20.17
N LEU A 271 0.98 23.48 18.88
CA LEU A 271 2.24 23.36 18.16
C LEU A 271 2.49 24.56 17.23
N GLY A 272 1.42 25.09 16.62
CA GLY A 272 1.52 26.15 15.64
C GLY A 272 0.17 26.55 15.08
N GLU A 273 0.18 27.19 13.92
CA GLU A 273 -1.02 27.57 13.18
C GLU A 273 -0.89 27.24 11.68
N ILE A 274 -2.02 27.02 11.04
CA ILE A 274 -2.13 26.80 9.62
C ILE A 274 -3.23 27.68 9.02
N ASP A 275 -2.96 28.26 7.87
CA ASP A 275 -3.90 29.09 7.12
C ASP A 275 -3.92 28.71 5.63
N ARG A 276 -4.82 29.32 4.89
CA ARG A 276 -4.94 29.14 3.43
C ARG A 276 -3.64 29.44 2.70
N SER A 277 -2.87 30.44 3.12
CA SER A 277 -1.64 30.85 2.44
C SER A 277 -0.56 29.76 2.53
N ILE A 278 -0.43 29.12 3.69
CA ILE A 278 0.49 28.00 3.94
C ILE A 278 0.12 26.80 3.06
N VAL A 279 -1.18 26.46 2.98
CA VAL A 279 -1.67 25.39 2.13
C VAL A 279 -1.39 25.68 0.67
N MET A 280 -1.73 26.87 0.19
CA MET A 280 -1.49 27.30 -1.19
C MET A 280 0.01 27.31 -1.53
N GLN A 281 0.88 27.64 -0.58
CA GLN A 281 2.33 27.58 -0.77
C GLN A 281 2.81 26.12 -0.88
N SER A 282 2.26 25.22 -0.06
CA SER A 282 2.57 23.78 -0.14
C SER A 282 2.12 23.13 -1.45
N MET A 283 1.05 23.65 -2.07
CA MET A 283 0.57 23.21 -3.38
C MET A 283 1.45 23.69 -4.54
N LYS A 284 2.09 24.86 -4.41
CA LYS A 284 2.92 25.50 -5.46
C LYS A 284 4.37 25.05 -5.43
N SER A 285 4.88 24.59 -4.30
CA SER A 285 6.29 24.20 -4.18
C SER A 285 6.53 22.88 -4.89
N LYS A 286 7.11 22.93 -6.11
CA LYS A 286 7.86 21.80 -6.65
C LYS A 286 9.06 21.53 -5.73
N VAL A 287 9.40 20.25 -5.58
CA VAL A 287 10.53 19.81 -4.72
C VAL A 287 11.84 20.40 -5.22
#